data_8e1ee53974510c34060cef20816226d5
#
_entry.id   8e1ee53974510c34060cef20816226d5
#
_cell.length_a   1.000
_cell.length_b   1.000
_cell.length_c   1.000
_cell.angle_alpha   90.00
_cell.angle_beta   90.00
_cell.angle_gamma   90.00
#
_symmetry.space_group_name_H-M   'P 1'
#
loop_
_entity.id
_entity.type
_entity.pdbx_description
1 polymer ?
#
loop_
_entity_poly.entity_id
_entity_poly.type
_entity_poly.pdbx_seq_one_letter_code
_entity_poly.pdbx_strand_id
1 'polypeptide(L)'
;MKVVTYNIRFGLGIDQCYNLERIATEVEDADIIGLQEVERFWRRSGMVDQPRALGELLKGYYWAYCPAFDVDASIRHEDGSIQNRRRQFECCRLHA
;
A
#
# COMPACT_ATOMS: atom_id res chain seq x y z
N MET A 1 21.47 -10.48 -7.55
CA MET A 1 20.43 -9.84 -6.75
C MET A 1 19.64 -8.88 -7.62
N LYS A 2 18.33 -8.97 -7.58
CA LYS A 2 17.46 -8.06 -8.33
C LYS A 2 16.80 -7.06 -7.38
N VAL A 3 17.00 -5.78 -7.64
CA VAL A 3 16.40 -4.67 -6.88
C VAL A 3 15.46 -3.93 -7.82
N VAL A 4 14.22 -3.71 -7.36
CA VAL A 4 13.20 -2.98 -8.11
C VAL A 4 12.79 -1.74 -7.33
N THR A 5 12.69 -0.62 -8.00
CA THR A 5 12.03 0.57 -7.48
C THR A 5 10.88 0.93 -8.43
N TYR A 6 9.72 1.22 -7.87
CA TYR A 6 8.51 1.39 -8.67
C TYR A 6 7.56 2.38 -7.99
N ASN A 7 7.22 3.45 -8.71
CA ASN A 7 6.16 4.37 -8.28
C ASN A 7 4.83 3.78 -8.73
N ILE A 8 4.00 3.33 -7.80
CA ILE A 8 2.76 2.62 -8.12
C ILE A 8 1.55 3.54 -8.32
N ARG A 9 1.70 4.84 -8.08
CA ARG A 9 0.60 5.80 -8.22
C ARG A 9 -0.66 5.32 -7.48
N PHE A 10 -0.49 4.97 -6.18
CA PHE A 10 -1.56 4.42 -5.32
C PHE A 10 -2.41 3.31 -6.01
N GLY A 11 -1.79 2.52 -6.86
CA GLY A 11 -2.42 1.38 -7.52
C GLY A 11 -3.18 1.70 -8.80
N LEU A 12 -3.22 2.97 -9.21
CA LEU A 12 -3.96 3.41 -10.40
C LEU A 12 -3.12 3.22 -11.66
N GLY A 13 -3.60 2.38 -12.56
CA GLY A 13 -2.96 2.14 -13.86
C GLY A 13 -3.37 3.17 -14.91
N ILE A 14 -2.69 3.11 -16.07
CA ILE A 14 -2.97 3.96 -17.23
C ILE A 14 -4.42 3.76 -17.71
N ASP A 15 -4.96 2.57 -17.52
CA ASP A 15 -6.35 2.21 -17.84
C ASP A 15 -7.38 2.78 -16.87
N GLN A 16 -6.95 3.61 -15.90
CA GLN A 16 -7.77 4.19 -14.85
C GLN A 16 -8.37 3.16 -13.89
N CYS A 17 -7.76 1.98 -13.79
CA CYS A 17 -8.18 0.91 -12.87
C CYS A 17 -7.16 0.75 -11.74
N TYR A 18 -7.65 0.60 -10.50
CA TYR A 18 -6.83 0.27 -9.34
C TYR A 18 -6.62 -1.24 -9.31
N ASN A 19 -5.36 -1.69 -9.31
CA ASN A 19 -5.05 -3.12 -9.34
C ASN A 19 -3.68 -3.41 -8.70
N LEU A 20 -3.70 -3.76 -7.42
CA LEU A 20 -2.48 -4.12 -6.69
C LEU A 20 -1.92 -5.48 -7.11
N GLU A 21 -2.77 -6.40 -7.54
CA GLU A 21 -2.33 -7.73 -8.01
C GLU A 21 -1.41 -7.60 -9.22
N ARG A 22 -1.72 -6.71 -10.12
CA ARG A 22 -0.91 -6.43 -11.31
C ARG A 22 0.47 -5.91 -10.91
N ILE A 23 0.53 -5.04 -9.91
CA ILE A 23 1.77 -4.51 -9.37
C ILE A 23 2.60 -5.63 -8.74
N ALA A 24 1.98 -6.45 -7.90
CA ALA A 24 2.66 -7.57 -7.25
C ALA A 24 3.26 -8.54 -8.28
N THR A 25 2.54 -8.83 -9.36
CA THR A 25 3.02 -9.70 -10.43
C THR A 25 4.28 -9.14 -11.10
N GLU A 26 4.33 -7.82 -11.30
CA GLU A 26 5.48 -7.17 -11.96
C GLU A 26 6.76 -7.23 -11.12
N VAL A 27 6.66 -7.32 -9.80
CA VAL A 27 7.82 -7.22 -8.90
C VAL A 27 8.14 -8.51 -8.16
N GLU A 28 7.36 -9.56 -8.32
CA GLU A 28 7.41 -10.77 -7.49
C GLU A 28 8.72 -11.57 -7.60
N ASP A 29 9.54 -11.32 -8.58
CA ASP A 29 10.82 -11.99 -8.76
C ASP A 29 12.01 -11.21 -8.20
N ALA A 30 11.78 -10.05 -7.61
CA ALA A 30 12.85 -9.21 -7.05
C ALA A 30 13.23 -9.65 -5.65
N ASP A 31 14.49 -9.40 -5.28
CA ASP A 31 14.98 -9.64 -3.91
C ASP A 31 14.62 -8.48 -2.98
N ILE A 32 14.71 -7.26 -3.49
CA ILE A 32 14.37 -6.04 -2.76
C ILE A 32 13.45 -5.20 -3.63
N ILE A 33 12.36 -4.72 -3.04
CA ILE A 33 11.35 -3.93 -3.73
C ILE A 33 11.11 -2.63 -2.95
N GLY A 34 11.31 -1.50 -3.62
CA GLY A 34 10.95 -0.18 -3.09
C GLY A 34 9.78 0.37 -3.86
N LEU A 35 8.65 0.57 -3.20
CA LEU A 35 7.45 1.10 -3.81
C LEU A 35 7.18 2.51 -3.31
N GLN A 36 6.90 3.42 -4.22
CA GLN A 36 6.52 4.80 -3.90
C GLN A 36 5.04 5.03 -4.19
N GLU A 37 4.48 6.04 -3.54
CA GLU A 37 3.06 6.40 -3.63
C GLU A 37 2.13 5.25 -3.25
N VAL A 38 2.49 4.55 -2.17
CA VAL A 38 1.67 3.53 -1.51
C VAL A 38 0.85 4.21 -0.43
N GLU A 39 -0.43 3.93 -0.35
CA GLU A 39 -1.30 4.67 0.57
C GLU A 39 -2.18 3.76 1.44
N ARG A 40 -2.65 4.32 2.55
CA ARG A 40 -3.59 3.68 3.46
C ARG A 40 -4.82 4.54 3.64
N PHE A 41 -5.99 3.92 3.48
CA PHE A 41 -7.29 4.49 3.85
C PHE A 41 -7.62 5.81 3.14
N TRP A 42 -7.25 5.90 1.87
CA TRP A 42 -7.66 7.01 1.02
C TRP A 42 -8.92 6.62 0.24
N ARG A 43 -9.88 7.53 0.19
CA ARG A 43 -11.14 7.29 -0.50
C ARG A 43 -10.94 6.99 -1.98
N ARG A 44 -10.01 7.68 -2.63
CA ARG A 44 -9.73 7.51 -4.07
C ARG A 44 -9.31 6.09 -4.44
N SER A 45 -8.70 5.36 -3.53
CA SER A 45 -8.25 3.98 -3.76
C SER A 45 -9.10 2.96 -2.98
N GLY A 46 -10.32 3.32 -2.59
CA GLY A 46 -11.28 2.41 -1.96
C GLY A 46 -11.05 2.15 -0.49
N MET A 47 -10.35 3.04 0.22
CA MET A 47 -10.06 2.91 1.65
C MET A 47 -9.20 1.69 1.99
N VAL A 48 -8.44 1.19 1.04
CA VAL A 48 -7.60 0.00 1.20
C VAL A 48 -6.33 0.32 2.01
N ASP A 49 -5.90 -0.64 2.82
CA ASP A 49 -4.57 -0.65 3.42
C ASP A 49 -3.62 -1.30 2.41
N GLN A 50 -3.04 -0.49 1.53
CA GLN A 50 -2.23 -0.98 0.42
C GLN A 50 -0.96 -1.71 0.85
N PRO A 51 -0.18 -1.23 1.85
CA PRO A 51 0.99 -1.98 2.30
C PRO A 51 0.62 -3.40 2.77
N ARG A 52 -0.46 -3.53 3.52
CA ARG A 52 -0.93 -4.83 3.99
C ARG A 52 -1.40 -5.71 2.85
N ALA A 53 -2.17 -5.16 1.92
CA ALA A 53 -2.66 -5.89 0.75
C ALA A 53 -1.51 -6.40 -0.11
N LEU A 54 -0.49 -5.55 -0.35
CA LEU A 54 0.72 -5.95 -1.08
C LEU A 54 1.49 -7.04 -0.33
N GLY A 55 1.60 -6.93 1.00
CA GLY A 55 2.22 -7.95 1.83
C GLY A 55 1.51 -9.30 1.74
N GLU A 56 0.20 -9.29 1.63
CA GLU A 56 -0.59 -10.52 1.45
C GLU A 56 -0.42 -11.13 0.06
N LEU A 57 -0.25 -10.30 -0.97
CA LEU A 57 0.01 -10.75 -2.34
C LEU A 57 1.44 -11.28 -2.52
N LEU A 58 2.39 -10.71 -1.78
CA LEU A 58 3.81 -11.03 -1.84
C LEU A 58 4.23 -11.80 -0.59
N LYS A 59 3.68 -12.98 -0.39
CA LYS A 59 3.77 -13.75 0.87
C LYS A 59 5.20 -14.14 1.28
N GLY A 60 6.11 -14.26 0.35
CA GLY A 60 7.51 -14.60 0.65
C GLY A 60 8.34 -13.41 1.13
N TYR A 61 7.74 -12.24 1.28
CA TYR A 61 8.45 -11.01 1.61
C TYR A 61 8.12 -10.49 3.01
N TYR A 62 9.12 -9.90 3.65
CA TYR A 62 8.93 -9.02 4.81
C TYR A 62 8.73 -7.60 4.29
N TRP A 63 7.87 -6.82 4.96
CA TRP A 63 7.62 -5.46 4.50
C TRP A 63 7.66 -4.44 5.63
N ALA A 64 8.01 -3.22 5.29
CA ALA A 64 7.97 -2.05 6.18
C ALA A 64 7.37 -0.87 5.43
N TYR A 65 6.56 -0.11 6.12
CA TYR A 65 5.92 1.08 5.56
C TYR A 65 6.39 2.32 6.30
N CYS A 66 6.80 3.34 5.55
CA CYS A 66 7.32 4.59 6.10
C CYS A 66 6.54 5.76 5.50
N PRO A 67 5.45 6.19 6.15
CA PRO A 67 4.63 7.27 5.62
C PRO A 67 5.31 8.62 5.78
N ALA A 68 5.35 9.41 4.70
CA ALA A 68 5.73 10.82 4.75
C ALA A 68 4.53 11.69 5.11
N PHE A 69 3.32 11.19 4.90
CA PHE A 69 2.06 11.85 5.24
C PHE A 69 1.23 10.93 6.13
N ASP A 70 0.79 11.44 7.28
CA ASP A 70 0.10 10.64 8.27
C ASP A 70 -0.90 11.51 9.04
N VAL A 71 -2.20 11.28 8.80
CA VAL A 71 -3.28 12.03 9.44
C VAL A 71 -4.32 11.12 10.05
N ASP A 72 -5.00 11.63 11.07
CA ASP A 72 -6.10 10.93 11.71
C ASP A 72 -7.27 10.79 10.74
N ALA A 73 -7.72 9.55 10.55
CA ALA A 73 -8.87 9.20 9.73
C ALA A 73 -9.85 8.30 10.50
N SER A 74 -9.83 8.40 11.83
CA SER A 74 -10.69 7.61 12.71
C SER A 74 -12.16 7.84 12.41
N ILE A 75 -12.96 6.80 12.59
CA ILE A 75 -14.40 6.80 12.32
C ILE A 75 -15.14 6.59 13.63
N ARG A 76 -16.17 7.43 13.85
CA ARG A 76 -17.13 7.23 14.93
C ARG A 76 -18.34 6.49 14.37
N HIS A 77 -18.66 5.37 14.97
CA HIS A 77 -19.85 4.59 14.63
C HIS A 77 -21.09 5.09 15.39
N GLU A 78 -22.28 4.72 14.91
CA GLU A 78 -23.54 5.15 15.51
C GLU A 78 -23.72 4.69 16.96
N ASP A 79 -23.11 3.58 17.34
CA ASP A 79 -23.14 3.04 18.70
C ASP A 79 -22.21 3.78 19.67
N GLY A 80 -21.48 4.80 19.18
CA GLY A 80 -20.54 5.58 19.98
C GLY A 80 -19.12 5.01 20.00
N SER A 81 -18.89 3.84 19.46
CA SER A 81 -17.55 3.27 19.35
C SER A 81 -16.71 4.04 18.33
N ILE A 82 -15.38 4.02 18.52
CA ILE A 82 -14.45 4.69 17.63
C ILE A 82 -13.51 3.65 17.03
N GLN A 83 -13.46 3.61 15.72
CA GLN A 83 -12.47 2.84 14.99
C GLN A 83 -11.28 3.74 14.71
N ASN A 84 -10.19 3.54 15.44
CA ASN A 84 -8.95 4.30 15.26
C ASN A 84 -8.30 3.90 13.96
N ARG A 85 -7.97 4.90 13.11
CA ARG A 85 -7.38 4.65 11.80
C ARG A 85 -6.57 5.85 11.37
N ARG A 86 -5.46 5.59 10.65
CA ARG A 86 -4.62 6.65 10.09
C ARG A 86 -4.63 6.57 8.58
N ARG A 87 -4.75 7.74 7.94
CA ARG A 87 -4.59 7.89 6.50
C ARG A 87 -3.14 8.21 6.21
N GLN A 88 -2.49 7.38 5.41
CA GLN A 88 -1.05 7.45 5.20
C GLN A 88 -0.69 7.36 3.73
N PHE A 89 0.46 7.91 3.37
CA PHE A 89 0.93 7.97 1.98
C PHE A 89 2.46 7.96 1.95
N GLU A 90 3.04 7.21 1.10
CA GLU A 90 4.39 7.21 0.57
C GLU A 90 5.05 5.83 0.48
N CYS A 91 6.18 5.59 1.11
CA CYS A 91 7.06 4.46 0.79
C CYS A 91 6.71 3.15 1.47
N CYS A 92 6.77 2.07 0.71
CA CYS A 92 6.74 0.71 1.22
C CYS A 92 7.97 -0.03 0.70
N ARG A 93 8.66 -0.76 1.58
CA ARG A 93 9.80 -1.59 1.22
C ARG A 93 9.51 -3.04 1.55
N LEU A 94 9.81 -3.94 0.60
CA LEU A 94 9.68 -5.37 0.79
C LEU A 94 11.03 -6.04 0.46
N HIS A 95 11.33 -7.13 1.16
CA HIS A 95 12.49 -7.95 0.87
C HIS A 95 12.18 -9.42 1.14
N ALA A 96 12.80 -10.27 0.36
CA ALA A 96 12.66 -11.70 0.51
C ALA A 96 13.35 -12.21 1.79
#